data_13fc74f75d8f3d172b6ac7c3f72b346a
#
_entry.id   13fc74f75d8f3d172b6ac7c3f72b346a
#
_cell.length_a   1.000
_cell.length_b   1.000
_cell.length_c   1.000
_cell.angle_alpha   90.00
_cell.angle_beta   90.00
_cell.angle_gamma   90.00
#
_symmetry.space_group_name_H-M   'P 1'
#
loop_
_entity.id
_entity.type
_entity.pdbx_description
1 polymer ?
#
loop_
_entity_poly.entity_id
_entity_poly.type
_entity_poly.pdbx_seq_one_letter_code
_entity_poly.pdbx_strand_id
1 'polypeptide(L)'
;LTHCNTGRLACGSLGTALGAISVLHSLGKVAHVYVDETRPYLQGSRLTAFELLQENISHSIVVEGCASYLMKNKMVDLVMVGADRIALNGDTANKIGTSNLSILAHYYQIPFYVLAPESTFDRTLKTGEEIHIELRDESEIKQNISPIQSKAFNPSFDVSEGALITGIVSELKIYRKGIAS
;
A
#
# COMPACT_ATOMS: atom_id res chain seq x y z
N LEU A 1 -1.67 -8.95 3.88
CA LEU A 1 -1.36 -7.64 4.48
C LEU A 1 -1.67 -6.54 3.47
N THR A 2 -2.25 -5.43 3.92
CA THR A 2 -2.51 -4.24 3.11
C THR A 2 -2.13 -2.96 3.86
N HIS A 3 -1.99 -1.85 3.13
CA HIS A 3 -1.52 -0.57 3.64
C HIS A 3 -2.38 0.58 3.10
N CYS A 4 -2.59 1.63 3.88
CA CYS A 4 -3.42 2.78 3.56
C CYS A 4 -4.90 2.40 3.31
N ASN A 5 -5.60 3.17 2.49
CA ASN A 5 -6.93 2.80 1.98
C ASN A 5 -6.92 2.75 0.46
N THR A 6 -7.35 1.64 -0.07
CA THR A 6 -7.43 1.36 -1.50
C THR A 6 -8.81 0.82 -1.88
N GLY A 7 -9.79 1.09 -1.03
CA GLY A 7 -11.17 0.69 -1.20
C GLY A 7 -12.04 1.78 -1.85
N ARG A 8 -13.33 1.64 -1.69
CA ARG A 8 -14.34 2.55 -2.28
C ARG A 8 -14.24 3.97 -1.77
N LEU A 9 -13.83 4.16 -0.51
CA LEU A 9 -13.75 5.48 0.11
C LEU A 9 -12.65 6.35 -0.51
N ALA A 10 -11.53 5.76 -0.93
CA ALA A 10 -10.43 6.50 -1.55
C ALA A 10 -10.41 6.41 -3.08
N CYS A 11 -10.77 5.28 -3.66
CA CYS A 11 -10.60 5.01 -5.10
C CYS A 11 -11.92 4.96 -5.88
N GLY A 12 -13.06 5.05 -5.20
CA GLY A 12 -14.38 4.90 -5.82
C GLY A 12 -14.67 3.49 -6.33
N SER A 13 -15.85 3.27 -6.90
CA SER A 13 -16.29 1.97 -7.46
C SER A 13 -16.01 0.79 -6.52
N LEU A 14 -15.24 -0.19 -6.96
CA LEU A 14 -14.85 -1.36 -6.15
C LEU A 14 -13.56 -1.12 -5.33
N GLY A 15 -12.82 -0.04 -5.59
CA GLY A 15 -11.46 0.14 -5.10
C GLY A 15 -10.43 -0.63 -5.93
N THR A 16 -9.18 -0.60 -5.50
CA THR A 16 -8.05 -1.31 -6.14
C THR A 16 -7.65 -2.53 -5.31
N ALA A 17 -6.62 -2.45 -4.46
CA ALA A 17 -6.17 -3.60 -3.67
C ALA A 17 -7.27 -4.10 -2.70
N LEU A 18 -8.00 -3.22 -2.03
CA LEU A 18 -9.08 -3.63 -1.15
C LEU A 18 -10.25 -4.24 -1.95
N GLY A 19 -10.54 -3.71 -3.14
CA GLY A 19 -11.54 -4.31 -4.02
C GLY A 19 -11.16 -5.73 -4.45
N ALA A 20 -9.89 -5.98 -4.77
CA ALA A 20 -9.42 -7.34 -5.06
C ALA A 20 -9.49 -8.25 -3.83
N ILE A 21 -9.19 -7.76 -2.63
CA ILE A 21 -9.37 -8.50 -1.38
C ILE A 21 -10.84 -8.89 -1.19
N SER A 22 -11.78 -7.98 -1.44
CA SER A 22 -13.23 -8.25 -1.35
C SER A 22 -13.67 -9.35 -2.32
N VAL A 23 -13.20 -9.28 -3.57
CA VAL A 23 -13.50 -10.33 -4.56
C VAL A 23 -12.90 -11.67 -4.14
N LEU A 24 -11.64 -11.69 -3.71
CA LEU A 24 -10.99 -12.92 -3.22
C LEU A 24 -11.72 -13.49 -1.99
N HIS A 25 -12.23 -12.63 -1.11
CA HIS A 25 -13.02 -13.07 0.04
C HIS A 25 -14.33 -13.73 -0.41
N SER A 26 -15.05 -13.16 -1.35
CA SER A 26 -16.28 -13.76 -1.89
C SER A 26 -16.06 -15.12 -2.54
N LEU A 27 -14.83 -15.38 -3.01
CA LEU A 27 -14.39 -16.67 -3.54
C LEU A 27 -13.85 -17.64 -2.46
N GLY A 28 -13.94 -17.28 -1.17
CA GLY A 28 -13.43 -18.08 -0.07
C GLY A 28 -11.89 -18.20 -0.02
N LYS A 29 -11.16 -17.24 -0.59
CA LYS A 29 -9.69 -17.25 -0.68
C LYS A 29 -8.99 -16.38 0.36
N VAL A 30 -9.72 -15.62 1.17
CA VAL A 30 -9.16 -14.76 2.22
C VAL A 30 -9.56 -15.30 3.57
N ALA A 31 -8.59 -15.72 4.36
CA ALA A 31 -8.80 -16.16 5.74
C ALA A 31 -8.81 -14.96 6.71
N HIS A 32 -7.85 -14.05 6.54
CA HIS A 32 -7.67 -12.89 7.42
C HIS A 32 -6.91 -11.77 6.70
N VAL A 33 -7.18 -10.51 7.07
CA VAL A 33 -6.47 -9.34 6.52
C VAL A 33 -5.78 -8.59 7.64
N TYR A 34 -4.46 -8.47 7.59
CA TYR A 34 -3.73 -7.51 8.40
C TYR A 34 -3.73 -6.16 7.72
N VAL A 35 -4.06 -5.11 8.46
CA VAL A 35 -4.19 -3.75 7.96
C VAL A 35 -3.22 -2.85 8.73
N ASP A 36 -2.19 -2.32 8.06
CA ASP A 36 -1.37 -1.29 8.67
C ASP A 36 -2.24 -0.08 9.02
N GLU A 37 -2.12 0.44 10.25
CA GLU A 37 -2.87 1.62 10.67
C GLU A 37 -2.61 2.84 9.79
N THR A 38 -1.42 2.91 9.21
CA THR A 38 -0.96 3.89 8.21
C THR A 38 -0.83 5.30 8.78
N ARG A 39 0.25 5.53 9.53
CA ARG A 39 0.61 6.87 10.00
C ARG A 39 0.96 7.80 8.81
N PRO A 40 0.76 9.13 8.93
CA PRO A 40 0.16 9.83 10.07
C PRO A 40 -1.35 9.90 10.06
N TYR A 41 -2.04 9.74 8.90
CA TYR A 41 -3.49 9.95 8.76
C TYR A 41 -4.35 8.77 9.21
N LEU A 42 -3.75 7.62 9.50
CA LEU A 42 -4.44 6.42 9.96
C LEU A 42 -5.52 5.92 9.00
N GLN A 43 -5.26 5.99 7.68
CA GLN A 43 -6.22 5.55 6.67
C GLN A 43 -6.55 4.06 6.80
N GLY A 44 -5.59 3.23 7.19
CA GLY A 44 -5.84 1.82 7.48
C GLY A 44 -6.81 1.63 8.63
N SER A 45 -6.56 2.28 9.76
CA SER A 45 -7.43 2.22 10.93
C SER A 45 -8.81 2.83 10.70
N ARG A 46 -8.87 3.97 10.03
CA ARG A 46 -10.10 4.75 9.90
C ARG A 46 -10.98 4.31 8.74
N LEU A 47 -10.40 3.94 7.63
CA LEU A 47 -11.11 3.70 6.38
C LEU A 47 -11.10 2.21 5.99
N THR A 48 -9.93 1.59 5.90
CA THR A 48 -9.81 0.20 5.46
C THR A 48 -10.48 -0.77 6.44
N ALA A 49 -10.24 -0.59 7.73
CA ALA A 49 -10.90 -1.41 8.75
C ALA A 49 -12.43 -1.24 8.72
N PHE A 50 -12.91 -0.03 8.49
CA PHE A 50 -14.35 0.22 8.34
C PHE A 50 -14.93 -0.53 7.13
N GLU A 51 -14.30 -0.46 5.97
CA GLU A 51 -14.78 -1.15 4.77
C GLU A 51 -14.77 -2.67 4.95
N LEU A 52 -13.71 -3.22 5.56
CA LEU A 52 -13.62 -4.65 5.85
C LEU A 52 -14.70 -5.13 6.84
N LEU A 53 -15.02 -4.31 7.86
CA LEU A 53 -16.16 -4.59 8.76
C LEU A 53 -17.48 -4.65 8.01
N GLN A 54 -17.74 -3.69 7.13
CA GLN A 54 -18.98 -3.66 6.33
C GLN A 54 -19.15 -4.90 5.44
N GLU A 55 -18.06 -5.46 4.98
CA GLU A 55 -18.02 -6.65 4.12
C GLU A 55 -17.89 -7.96 4.92
N ASN A 56 -17.89 -7.91 6.26
CA ASN A 56 -17.70 -9.05 7.15
C ASN A 56 -16.37 -9.81 6.88
N ILE A 57 -15.34 -9.11 6.47
CA ILE A 57 -14.01 -9.67 6.25
C ILE A 57 -13.21 -9.66 7.55
N SER A 58 -12.73 -10.83 7.97
CA SER A 58 -11.90 -10.96 9.17
C SER A 58 -10.61 -10.17 9.02
N HIS A 59 -10.31 -9.28 9.97
CA HIS A 59 -9.12 -8.44 9.90
C HIS A 59 -8.59 -8.03 11.28
N SER A 60 -7.35 -7.58 11.30
CA SER A 60 -6.70 -6.96 12.46
C SER A 60 -5.92 -5.73 12.03
N ILE A 61 -6.11 -4.62 12.75
CA ILE A 61 -5.30 -3.42 12.58
C ILE A 61 -3.96 -3.66 13.29
N VAL A 62 -2.87 -3.28 12.63
CA VAL A 62 -1.51 -3.39 13.18
C VAL A 62 -0.73 -2.10 12.94
N VAL A 63 0.26 -1.82 13.80
CA VAL A 63 1.24 -0.75 13.53
C VAL A 63 2.18 -1.20 12.40
N GLU A 64 2.68 -0.27 11.58
CA GLU A 64 3.54 -0.59 10.42
C GLU A 64 4.77 -1.42 10.81
N GLY A 65 5.35 -1.14 11.99
CA GLY A 65 6.47 -1.93 12.52
C GLY A 65 6.16 -3.41 12.76
N CYS A 66 4.87 -3.80 12.79
CA CYS A 66 4.46 -5.19 12.98
C CYS A 66 4.66 -6.05 11.72
N ALA A 67 4.81 -5.47 10.54
CA ALA A 67 4.89 -6.20 9.27
C ALA A 67 6.02 -7.24 9.27
N SER A 68 7.22 -6.87 9.75
CA SER A 68 8.35 -7.81 9.87
C SER A 68 8.04 -8.98 10.80
N TYR A 69 7.38 -8.73 11.93
CA TYR A 69 6.98 -9.79 12.86
C TYR A 69 6.00 -10.77 12.20
N LEU A 70 4.97 -10.25 11.53
CA LEU A 70 3.96 -11.06 10.84
C LEU A 70 4.59 -11.94 9.75
N MET A 71 5.43 -11.35 8.91
CA MET A 71 6.10 -12.05 7.80
C MET A 71 7.07 -13.12 8.30
N LYS A 72 7.89 -12.78 9.31
CA LYS A 72 8.82 -13.73 9.95
C LYS A 72 8.11 -14.95 10.52
N ASN A 73 6.93 -14.75 11.10
CA ASN A 73 6.13 -15.81 11.72
C ASN A 73 5.18 -16.51 10.74
N LYS A 74 5.32 -16.25 9.42
CA LYS A 74 4.50 -16.88 8.36
C LYS A 74 3.01 -16.63 8.52
N MET A 75 2.64 -15.46 9.02
CA MET A 75 1.24 -15.04 9.22
C MET A 75 0.71 -14.28 8.00
N VAL A 76 1.55 -14.00 6.99
CA VAL A 76 1.21 -13.28 5.77
C VAL A 76 1.67 -14.11 4.57
N ASP A 77 0.73 -14.43 3.68
CA ASP A 77 1.00 -15.14 2.43
C ASP A 77 1.13 -14.20 1.24
N LEU A 78 0.61 -12.96 1.36
CA LEU A 78 0.48 -12.02 0.27
C LEU A 78 0.40 -10.58 0.79
N VAL A 79 1.08 -9.65 0.11
CA VAL A 79 0.92 -8.21 0.31
C VAL A 79 0.24 -7.62 -0.92
N MET A 80 -0.82 -6.84 -0.70
CA MET A 80 -1.55 -6.13 -1.75
C MET A 80 -1.71 -4.66 -1.37
N VAL A 81 -1.22 -3.77 -2.20
CA VAL A 81 -1.27 -2.32 -1.99
C VAL A 81 -1.76 -1.59 -3.24
N GLY A 82 -2.15 -0.34 -3.09
CA GLY A 82 -2.43 0.54 -4.21
C GLY A 82 -1.18 1.24 -4.74
N ALA A 83 -1.40 2.25 -5.57
CA ALA A 83 -0.36 3.16 -6.03
C ALA A 83 -0.93 4.56 -6.24
N ASP A 84 -0.12 5.58 -5.95
CA ASP A 84 -0.39 6.97 -6.31
C ASP A 84 0.21 7.31 -7.68
N ARG A 85 1.36 6.72 -8.04
CA ARG A 85 2.00 6.88 -9.35
C ARG A 85 2.95 5.71 -9.66
N ILE A 86 3.01 5.31 -10.92
CA ILE A 86 3.85 4.20 -11.39
C ILE A 86 4.66 4.67 -12.59
N ALA A 87 5.99 4.55 -12.51
CA ALA A 87 6.93 4.88 -13.59
C ALA A 87 7.09 3.72 -14.58
N LEU A 88 7.70 3.99 -15.75
CA LEU A 88 7.89 2.99 -16.82
C LEU A 88 8.62 1.72 -16.39
N ASN A 89 9.63 1.86 -15.52
CA ASN A 89 10.37 0.70 -15.01
C ASN A 89 9.62 -0.10 -13.94
N GLY A 90 8.41 0.35 -13.55
CA GLY A 90 7.58 -0.29 -12.52
C GLY A 90 7.81 0.23 -11.11
N ASP A 91 8.71 1.17 -10.92
CA ASP A 91 8.85 1.85 -9.62
C ASP A 91 7.53 2.53 -9.27
N THR A 92 7.12 2.33 -8.04
CA THR A 92 5.77 2.70 -7.61
C THR A 92 5.82 3.61 -6.39
N ALA A 93 5.35 4.85 -6.53
CA ALA A 93 5.07 5.72 -5.40
C ALA A 93 3.72 5.38 -4.79
N ASN A 94 3.68 5.22 -3.49
CA ASN A 94 2.46 5.00 -2.72
C ASN A 94 2.63 5.57 -1.30
N LYS A 95 1.57 5.52 -0.50
CA LYS A 95 1.57 6.03 0.86
C LYS A 95 2.81 5.58 1.63
N ILE A 96 3.45 6.56 2.33
CA ILE A 96 4.66 6.33 3.12
C ILE A 96 4.55 5.04 3.95
N GLY A 97 5.58 4.20 3.94
CA GLY A 97 5.62 2.87 4.52
C GLY A 97 5.48 1.72 3.51
N THR A 98 4.99 1.99 2.31
CA THR A 98 4.83 0.97 1.26
C THR A 98 6.18 0.40 0.82
N SER A 99 7.21 1.23 0.69
CA SER A 99 8.57 0.79 0.37
C SER A 99 9.13 -0.18 1.43
N ASN A 100 8.90 0.11 2.72
CA ASN A 100 9.27 -0.82 3.79
C ASN A 100 8.62 -2.19 3.61
N LEU A 101 7.33 -2.23 3.24
CA LEU A 101 6.62 -3.48 2.99
C LEU A 101 7.19 -4.25 1.80
N SER A 102 7.55 -3.56 0.71
CA SER A 102 8.13 -4.20 -0.48
C SER A 102 9.49 -4.85 -0.18
N ILE A 103 10.34 -4.15 0.58
CA ILE A 103 11.64 -4.65 1.04
C ILE A 103 11.46 -5.87 1.96
N LEU A 104 10.56 -5.79 2.95
CA LEU A 104 10.29 -6.90 3.87
C LEU A 104 9.69 -8.10 3.13
N ALA A 105 8.73 -7.88 2.24
CA ALA A 105 8.12 -8.94 1.44
C ALA A 105 9.17 -9.66 0.58
N HIS A 106 10.07 -8.90 -0.06
CA HIS A 106 11.18 -9.47 -0.82
C HIS A 106 12.11 -10.31 0.08
N TYR A 107 12.53 -9.76 1.23
CA TYR A 107 13.40 -10.45 2.18
C TYR A 107 12.79 -11.78 2.68
N TYR A 108 11.49 -11.78 2.98
CA TYR A 108 10.77 -12.98 3.46
C TYR A 108 10.17 -13.83 2.33
N GLN A 109 10.43 -13.49 1.07
CA GLN A 109 9.94 -14.20 -0.13
C GLN A 109 8.40 -14.28 -0.19
N ILE A 110 7.73 -13.24 0.23
CA ILE A 110 6.28 -13.08 0.17
C ILE A 110 5.92 -12.28 -1.09
N PRO A 111 4.97 -12.75 -1.92
CA PRO A 111 4.53 -11.99 -3.09
C PRO A 111 3.99 -10.61 -2.71
N PHE A 112 4.44 -9.59 -3.44
CA PHE A 112 4.03 -8.21 -3.27
C PHE A 112 3.40 -7.69 -4.56
N TYR A 113 2.11 -7.38 -4.51
CA TYR A 113 1.37 -6.88 -5.66
C TYR A 113 0.91 -5.45 -5.46
N VAL A 114 1.05 -4.66 -6.52
CA VAL A 114 0.49 -3.32 -6.65
C VAL A 114 -0.75 -3.40 -7.52
N LEU A 115 -1.86 -2.85 -7.08
CA LEU A 115 -3.11 -2.82 -7.84
C LEU A 115 -3.51 -1.36 -8.09
N ALA A 116 -3.55 -0.97 -9.36
CA ALA A 116 -3.83 0.40 -9.76
C ALA A 116 -4.42 0.46 -11.17
N PRO A 117 -5.30 1.42 -11.47
CA PRO A 117 -5.80 1.62 -12.83
C PRO A 117 -4.69 2.15 -13.75
N GLU A 118 -4.84 1.95 -15.06
CA GLU A 118 -3.89 2.46 -16.06
C GLU A 118 -3.68 3.98 -15.96
N SER A 119 -4.66 4.73 -15.47
CA SER A 119 -4.56 6.17 -15.24
C SER A 119 -3.52 6.57 -14.19
N THR A 120 -3.09 5.63 -13.34
CA THR A 120 -2.02 5.83 -12.34
C THR A 120 -0.62 5.73 -12.98
N PHE A 121 -0.53 5.17 -14.21
CA PHE A 121 0.73 4.95 -14.89
C PHE A 121 1.21 6.24 -15.57
N ASP A 122 2.36 6.75 -15.12
CA ASP A 122 2.99 7.91 -15.73
C ASP A 122 4.09 7.46 -16.72
N ARG A 123 3.70 7.34 -17.98
CA ARG A 123 4.59 6.88 -19.05
C ARG A 123 5.65 7.91 -19.46
N THR A 124 5.64 9.10 -18.87
CA THR A 124 6.67 10.13 -19.08
C THR A 124 7.85 9.95 -18.15
N LEU A 125 7.66 9.31 -16.99
CA LEU A 125 8.69 9.06 -15.99
C LEU A 125 9.37 7.71 -16.27
N LYS A 126 10.67 7.72 -16.43
CA LYS A 126 11.44 6.50 -16.68
C LYS A 126 11.64 5.66 -15.43
N THR A 127 11.91 6.32 -14.32
CA THR A 127 12.19 5.68 -13.01
C THR A 127 11.47 6.40 -11.88
N GLY A 128 11.39 5.77 -10.73
CA GLY A 128 10.81 6.33 -9.52
C GLY A 128 11.56 7.55 -8.96
N GLU A 129 12.84 7.72 -9.30
CA GLU A 129 13.62 8.90 -8.91
C GLU A 129 13.05 10.21 -9.47
N GLU A 130 12.34 10.12 -10.58
CA GLU A 130 11.70 11.27 -11.22
C GLU A 130 10.35 11.63 -10.58
N ILE A 131 9.83 10.79 -9.68
CA ILE A 131 8.56 11.05 -9.01
C ILE A 131 8.77 12.08 -7.91
N HIS A 132 8.10 13.23 -8.03
CA HIS A 132 8.13 14.25 -6.98
C HIS A 132 7.33 13.80 -5.75
N ILE A 133 7.99 13.73 -4.60
CA ILE A 133 7.36 13.38 -3.31
C ILE A 133 7.01 14.65 -2.53
N GLU A 134 5.73 14.82 -2.25
CA GLU A 134 5.23 15.94 -1.45
C GLU A 134 5.68 15.82 0.02
N LEU A 135 6.22 16.92 0.55
CA LEU A 135 6.43 17.08 1.98
C LEU A 135 5.23 17.81 2.58
N ARG A 136 4.58 17.18 3.54
CA ARG A 136 3.39 17.70 4.20
C ARG A 136 3.71 18.35 5.54
N ASP A 137 2.71 19.03 6.11
CA ASP A 137 2.88 19.73 7.38
C ASP A 137 3.25 18.76 8.51
N GLU A 138 4.20 19.19 9.35
CA GLU A 138 4.69 18.41 10.48
C GLU A 138 3.65 18.15 11.57
N SER A 139 2.61 18.99 11.65
CA SER A 139 1.52 18.83 12.62
C SER A 139 0.75 17.52 12.43
N GLU A 140 0.71 17.00 11.20
CA GLU A 140 0.07 15.72 10.89
C GLU A 140 0.75 14.54 11.62
N ILE A 141 2.08 14.58 11.76
CA ILE A 141 2.81 13.57 12.53
C ILE A 141 2.63 13.83 14.03
N LYS A 142 2.74 15.09 14.44
CA LYS A 142 2.76 15.46 15.86
C LYS A 142 1.44 15.16 16.56
N GLN A 143 0.31 15.46 15.93
CA GLN A 143 -1.05 15.18 16.43
C GLN A 143 -1.25 15.44 17.95
N ASN A 144 -0.60 16.46 18.50
CA ASN A 144 -0.58 16.82 19.92
C ASN A 144 0.01 15.75 20.86
N ILE A 145 0.75 14.76 20.33
CA ILE A 145 1.40 13.71 21.11
C ILE A 145 2.92 13.94 21.27
N SER A 146 3.48 14.88 20.51
CA SER A 146 4.91 15.24 20.56
C SER A 146 5.11 16.61 21.18
N PRO A 147 6.29 16.89 21.78
CA PRO A 147 6.62 18.22 22.24
C PRO A 147 6.49 19.25 21.12
N ILE A 148 5.92 20.43 21.42
CA ILE A 148 5.63 21.47 20.43
C ILE A 148 6.88 21.91 19.65
N GLN A 149 8.05 22.01 20.34
CA GLN A 149 9.29 22.43 19.72
C GLN A 149 9.98 21.36 18.88
N SER A 150 9.57 20.09 18.99
CA SER A 150 10.12 19.03 18.16
C SER A 150 9.73 19.24 16.72
N LYS A 151 10.69 19.12 15.79
CA LYS A 151 10.40 19.11 14.36
C LYS A 151 10.03 17.72 13.92
N ALA A 152 9.23 17.63 12.83
CA ALA A 152 8.92 16.38 12.17
C ALA A 152 9.22 16.48 10.68
N PHE A 153 9.58 15.35 10.07
CA PHE A 153 9.80 15.22 8.63
C PHE A 153 8.70 14.31 8.07
N ASN A 154 7.87 14.85 7.17
CA ASN A 154 6.60 14.22 6.76
C ASN A 154 6.51 14.05 5.23
N PRO A 155 7.25 13.13 4.61
CA PRO A 155 6.99 12.75 3.23
C PRO A 155 5.67 11.97 3.14
N SER A 156 4.82 12.33 2.16
CA SER A 156 3.50 11.71 1.97
C SER A 156 3.59 10.29 1.44
N PHE A 157 4.59 10.04 0.59
CA PHE A 157 4.78 8.81 -0.18
C PHE A 157 6.22 8.36 -0.06
N ASP A 158 6.44 7.09 -0.37
CA ASP A 158 7.76 6.54 -0.69
C ASP A 158 7.69 5.75 -2.00
N VAL A 159 8.85 5.40 -2.54
CA VAL A 159 8.96 4.68 -3.80
C VAL A 159 9.43 3.26 -3.54
N SER A 160 8.62 2.30 -3.95
CA SER A 160 8.99 0.88 -4.02
C SER A 160 9.66 0.60 -5.37
N GLU A 161 10.85 0.00 -5.35
CA GLU A 161 11.55 -0.39 -6.57
C GLU A 161 10.77 -1.46 -7.32
N GLY A 162 10.62 -1.31 -8.64
CA GLY A 162 9.91 -2.27 -9.49
C GLY A 162 10.47 -3.69 -9.40
N ALA A 163 11.78 -3.83 -9.10
CA ALA A 163 12.43 -5.11 -8.90
C ALA A 163 11.92 -5.89 -7.67
N LEU A 164 11.36 -5.20 -6.68
CA LEU A 164 10.78 -5.81 -5.46
C LEU A 164 9.31 -6.18 -5.64
N ILE A 165 8.68 -5.73 -6.71
CA ILE A 165 7.25 -5.92 -6.99
C ILE A 165 7.06 -7.19 -7.81
N THR A 166 6.30 -8.14 -7.27
CA THR A 166 5.96 -9.41 -7.96
C THR A 166 5.13 -9.17 -9.21
N GLY A 167 4.25 -8.19 -9.18
CA GLY A 167 3.45 -7.78 -10.33
C GLY A 167 2.59 -6.56 -10.03
N ILE A 168 2.36 -5.77 -11.07
CA ILE A 168 1.44 -4.64 -11.06
C ILE A 168 0.19 -5.09 -11.82
N VAL A 169 -0.96 -4.98 -11.19
CA VAL A 169 -2.25 -5.43 -11.72
C VAL A 169 -3.09 -4.21 -12.08
N SER A 170 -3.47 -4.10 -13.34
CA SER A 170 -4.44 -3.08 -13.79
C SER A 170 -5.73 -3.75 -14.27
N GLU A 171 -6.70 -2.93 -14.68
CA GLU A 171 -7.94 -3.41 -15.30
C GLU A 171 -7.72 -4.09 -16.67
N LEU A 172 -6.53 -3.92 -17.27
CA LEU A 172 -6.21 -4.48 -18.58
C LEU A 172 -5.36 -5.75 -18.48
N LYS A 173 -4.31 -5.74 -17.66
CA LYS A 173 -3.36 -6.87 -17.58
C LYS A 173 -2.53 -6.85 -16.30
N ILE A 174 -1.70 -7.89 -16.15
CA ILE A 174 -0.68 -8.00 -15.10
C ILE A 174 0.69 -7.72 -15.72
N TYR A 175 1.37 -6.71 -15.21
CA TYR A 175 2.74 -6.36 -15.58
C TYR A 175 3.70 -7.02 -14.59
N ARG A 176 4.75 -7.69 -15.09
CA ARG A 176 5.72 -8.42 -14.26
C ARG A 176 7.14 -7.84 -14.27
N LYS A 177 7.44 -6.92 -15.19
CA LYS A 177 8.78 -6.31 -15.36
C LYS A 177 8.64 -4.88 -15.90
N GLY A 178 8.09 -3.99 -15.05
CA GLY A 178 7.78 -2.63 -15.49
C GLY A 178 6.54 -2.57 -16.40
N ILE A 179 6.16 -1.37 -16.79
CA ILE A 179 4.94 -1.12 -17.58
C ILE A 179 5.24 -0.82 -19.07
N ALA A 180 6.50 -0.82 -19.44
CA ALA A 180 6.92 -0.58 -20.83
C ALA A 180 6.72 -1.81 -21.74
N SER A 181 6.45 -2.98 -21.18
CA SER A 181 6.29 -4.26 -21.89
C SER A 181 4.84 -4.62 -22.19
#